data_5fe350cc5691e217b89155393e652061
#
_entry.id   5fe350cc5691e217b89155393e652061
#
_cell.length_a   1.000
_cell.length_b   1.000
_cell.length_c   1.000
_cell.angle_alpha   90.00
_cell.angle_beta   90.00
_cell.angle_gamma   90.00
#
_symmetry.space_group_name_H-M   'P 1'
#
loop_
_entity.id
_entity.type
_entity.pdbx_description
1 polymer ?
#
loop_
_entity_poly.entity_id
_entity_poly.type
_entity_poly.pdbx_seq_one_letter_code
_entity_poly.pdbx_strand_id
1 'polypeptide(L)'
;SFSADKLFGSVQAGVILGRKDLIARLKSNQLLRMLRVDKITLTLLNSTLRAYLQKDFAKNPTLALFNESAQSVKEKALRAQKDIKLKCELKESKSLVGGGSMPDKTLPSFVLAFVGDAFALQERFRKLGIVGRIENECFVLDFRSVLQGEIQRLVELINGEFKGKA
;
A
#
# COMPACT_ATOMS: atom_id res chain seq x y z
N SER A 1 22.46 -2.00 -1.78
CA SER A 1 21.52 -3.15 -1.93
C SER A 1 20.12 -2.72 -1.56
N PHE A 2 19.12 -3.40 -2.09
CA PHE A 2 17.72 -3.21 -1.73
C PHE A 2 16.92 -4.50 -1.88
N SER A 3 15.78 -4.53 -1.20
CA SER A 3 14.81 -5.63 -1.27
C SER A 3 13.77 -5.31 -2.35
N ALA A 4 13.52 -6.25 -3.26
CA ALA A 4 12.59 -6.03 -4.36
C ALA A 4 11.11 -6.19 -3.92
N ASP A 5 10.85 -6.91 -2.83
CA ASP A 5 9.52 -7.22 -2.31
C ASP A 5 8.94 -6.17 -1.33
N LYS A 6 9.67 -5.08 -1.10
CA LYS A 6 9.22 -3.97 -0.25
C LYS A 6 8.63 -2.85 -1.13
N LEU A 7 9.07 -1.62 -0.93
CA LEU A 7 8.59 -0.44 -1.67
C LEU A 7 8.77 -0.54 -3.19
N PHE A 8 9.69 -1.38 -3.65
CA PHE A 8 9.88 -1.62 -5.08
C PHE A 8 8.70 -2.38 -5.71
N GLY A 9 7.90 -3.08 -4.91
CA GLY A 9 6.65 -3.71 -5.34
C GLY A 9 6.84 -4.89 -6.29
N SER A 10 7.92 -5.68 -6.12
CA SER A 10 8.23 -6.84 -6.94
C SER A 10 8.26 -8.14 -6.13
N VAL A 11 8.86 -9.17 -6.67
CA VAL A 11 9.06 -10.47 -6.02
C VAL A 11 10.12 -10.41 -4.94
N GLN A 12 10.13 -11.37 -4.03
CA GLN A 12 11.15 -11.48 -3.02
C GLN A 12 12.51 -11.75 -3.65
N ALA A 13 13.35 -10.72 -3.67
CA ALA A 13 14.72 -10.81 -4.17
C ALA A 13 15.58 -9.69 -3.55
N GLY A 14 16.83 -9.99 -3.26
CA GLY A 14 17.85 -9.02 -2.93
C GLY A 14 18.56 -8.54 -4.19
N VAL A 15 18.64 -7.24 -4.40
CA VAL A 15 19.35 -6.64 -5.53
C VAL A 15 20.56 -5.87 -5.03
N ILE A 16 21.73 -6.14 -5.61
CA ILE A 16 22.99 -5.45 -5.31
C ILE A 16 23.46 -4.73 -6.55
N LEU A 17 23.65 -3.44 -6.46
CA LEU A 17 24.20 -2.57 -7.50
C LEU A 17 25.45 -1.86 -6.95
N GLY A 18 26.45 -1.70 -7.80
CA GLY A 18 27.68 -1.06 -7.38
C GLY A 18 28.76 -1.06 -8.44
N ARG A 19 29.97 -0.74 -8.04
CA ARG A 19 31.16 -0.73 -8.90
C ARG A 19 31.36 -2.09 -9.55
N LYS A 20 31.73 -2.08 -10.82
CA LYS A 20 31.88 -3.29 -11.66
C LYS A 20 32.83 -4.31 -11.04
N ASP A 21 33.96 -3.86 -10.49
CA ASP A 21 34.98 -4.71 -9.86
C ASP A 21 34.42 -5.43 -8.61
N LEU A 22 33.67 -4.73 -7.77
CA LEU A 22 33.04 -5.32 -6.58
C LEU A 22 31.96 -6.33 -6.95
N ILE A 23 31.13 -5.99 -7.94
CA ILE A 23 30.08 -6.90 -8.42
C ILE A 23 30.71 -8.15 -9.06
N ALA A 24 31.82 -8.00 -9.80
CA ALA A 24 32.54 -9.14 -10.37
C ALA A 24 33.07 -10.08 -9.26
N ARG A 25 33.64 -9.54 -8.20
CA ARG A 25 34.09 -10.31 -7.02
C ARG A 25 32.95 -11.06 -6.34
N LEU A 26 31.78 -10.40 -6.18
CA LEU A 26 30.59 -11.07 -5.63
C LEU A 26 30.15 -12.22 -6.53
N LYS A 27 30.13 -12.03 -7.84
CA LYS A 27 29.74 -13.06 -8.82
C LYS A 27 30.68 -14.26 -8.86
N SER A 28 31.95 -14.07 -8.56
CA SER A 28 32.95 -15.16 -8.51
C SER A 28 32.92 -15.94 -7.20
N ASN A 29 32.22 -15.45 -6.18
CA ASN A 29 32.13 -16.14 -4.89
C ASN A 29 31.21 -17.37 -5.00
N GLN A 30 31.67 -18.52 -4.51
CA GLN A 30 30.94 -19.78 -4.57
C GLN A 30 29.59 -19.75 -3.83
N LEU A 31 29.47 -18.94 -2.77
CA LEU A 31 28.22 -18.75 -2.02
C LEU A 31 27.11 -18.15 -2.87
N LEU A 32 27.44 -17.43 -3.96
CA LEU A 32 26.43 -16.90 -4.85
C LEU A 32 25.54 -17.99 -5.44
N ARG A 33 26.07 -19.21 -5.61
CA ARG A 33 25.27 -20.33 -6.13
C ARG A 33 24.08 -20.67 -5.23
N MET A 34 24.24 -20.54 -3.93
CA MET A 34 23.16 -20.76 -2.92
C MET A 34 22.17 -19.59 -2.87
N LEU A 35 22.64 -18.39 -3.14
CA LEU A 35 21.87 -17.14 -2.99
C LEU A 35 21.19 -16.68 -4.27
N ARG A 36 21.49 -17.32 -5.41
CA ARG A 36 20.89 -16.91 -6.69
C ARG A 36 19.40 -17.25 -6.72
N VAL A 37 18.63 -16.32 -7.23
CA VAL A 37 17.20 -16.51 -7.49
C VAL A 37 16.99 -17.36 -8.75
N ASP A 38 15.83 -18.00 -8.85
CA ASP A 38 15.42 -18.78 -10.03
C ASP A 38 15.03 -17.88 -11.23
N LYS A 39 14.79 -18.51 -12.37
CA LYS A 39 14.45 -17.81 -13.61
C LYS A 39 13.08 -17.15 -13.57
N ILE A 40 12.12 -17.68 -12.81
CA ILE A 40 10.78 -17.09 -12.67
C ILE A 40 10.89 -15.77 -11.92
N THR A 41 11.60 -15.78 -10.79
CA THR A 41 11.90 -14.58 -10.00
C THR A 41 12.61 -13.51 -10.85
N LEU A 42 13.59 -13.91 -11.68
CA LEU A 42 14.27 -12.98 -12.60
C LEU A 42 13.33 -12.39 -13.64
N THR A 43 12.42 -13.19 -14.18
CA THR A 43 11.45 -12.75 -15.19
C THR A 43 10.49 -11.72 -14.60
N LEU A 44 9.95 -11.99 -13.40
CA LEU A 44 9.03 -11.08 -12.71
C LEU A 44 9.74 -9.78 -12.29
N LEU A 45 10.96 -9.89 -11.76
CA LEU A 45 11.79 -8.73 -11.42
C LEU A 45 12.09 -7.87 -12.66
N ASN A 46 12.41 -8.49 -13.80
CA ASN A 46 12.65 -7.77 -15.05
C ASN A 46 11.38 -7.05 -15.54
N SER A 47 10.20 -7.67 -15.40
CA SER A 47 8.92 -7.02 -15.74
C SER A 47 8.70 -5.75 -14.90
N THR A 48 8.94 -5.84 -13.59
CA THR A 48 8.83 -4.68 -12.69
C THR A 48 9.85 -3.59 -13.05
N LEU A 49 11.11 -3.95 -13.30
CA LEU A 49 12.14 -2.99 -13.72
C LEU A 49 11.78 -2.26 -15.02
N ARG A 50 11.20 -2.97 -15.99
CA ARG A 50 10.71 -2.36 -17.23
C ARG A 50 9.58 -1.36 -16.97
N ALA A 51 8.63 -1.68 -16.10
CA ALA A 51 7.56 -0.75 -15.70
C ALA A 51 8.14 0.54 -15.10
N TYR A 52 9.15 0.44 -14.24
CA TYR A 52 9.85 1.61 -13.71
C TYR A 52 10.52 2.44 -14.79
N LEU A 53 11.29 1.80 -15.73
CA LEU A 53 11.98 2.50 -16.79
C LEU A 53 11.03 3.18 -17.78
N GLN A 54 9.89 2.56 -18.04
CA GLN A 54 8.85 3.07 -18.93
C GLN A 54 7.92 4.07 -18.23
N LYS A 55 8.05 4.26 -16.92
CA LYS A 55 7.13 5.04 -16.07
C LYS A 55 5.67 4.56 -16.17
N ASP A 56 5.48 3.29 -16.46
CA ASP A 56 4.15 2.65 -16.54
C ASP A 56 3.74 2.16 -15.13
N PHE A 57 3.37 3.12 -14.30
CA PHE A 57 3.08 2.86 -12.90
C PHE A 57 1.78 2.06 -12.69
N ALA A 58 0.88 2.05 -13.68
CA ALA A 58 -0.36 1.28 -13.60
C ALA A 58 -0.13 -0.25 -13.57
N LYS A 59 0.99 -0.72 -14.10
CA LYS A 59 1.37 -2.14 -14.08
C LYS A 59 1.83 -2.67 -12.73
N ASN A 60 2.07 -1.80 -11.77
CA ASN A 60 2.54 -2.17 -10.45
C ASN A 60 1.66 -1.49 -9.39
N PRO A 61 0.83 -2.24 -8.63
CA PRO A 61 -0.09 -1.67 -7.64
C PRO A 61 0.60 -0.77 -6.62
N THR A 62 1.78 -1.15 -6.14
CA THR A 62 2.56 -0.34 -5.20
C THR A 62 2.92 1.01 -5.80
N LEU A 63 3.42 1.02 -7.05
CA LEU A 63 3.77 2.25 -7.75
C LEU A 63 2.55 3.12 -8.07
N ALA A 64 1.44 2.49 -8.45
CA ALA A 64 0.18 3.19 -8.71
C ALA A 64 -0.26 3.96 -7.46
N LEU A 65 -0.26 3.32 -6.29
CA LEU A 65 -0.64 3.94 -5.02
C LEU A 65 0.33 5.07 -4.62
N PHE A 66 1.64 4.90 -4.87
CA PHE A 66 2.64 5.93 -4.61
C PHE A 66 2.46 7.17 -5.46
N ASN A 67 2.17 6.98 -6.75
CA ASN A 67 2.09 8.07 -7.72
C ASN A 67 0.69 8.69 -7.82
N GLU A 68 -0.28 8.14 -7.09
CA GLU A 68 -1.63 8.69 -7.06
C GLU A 68 -1.63 10.09 -6.45
N SER A 69 -2.29 11.05 -7.11
CA SER A 69 -2.40 12.41 -6.60
C SER A 69 -3.28 12.47 -5.35
N ALA A 70 -3.01 13.42 -4.45
CA ALA A 70 -3.86 13.64 -3.27
C ALA A 70 -5.31 13.95 -3.67
N GLN A 71 -5.52 14.64 -4.79
CA GLN A 71 -6.84 14.94 -5.32
C GLN A 71 -7.59 13.67 -5.73
N SER A 72 -6.94 12.72 -6.41
CA SER A 72 -7.53 11.43 -6.76
C SER A 72 -7.90 10.61 -5.51
N VAL A 73 -7.04 10.61 -4.49
CA VAL A 73 -7.33 9.96 -3.20
C VAL A 73 -8.55 10.59 -2.53
N LYS A 74 -8.66 11.93 -2.55
CA LYS A 74 -9.83 12.66 -2.02
C LYS A 74 -11.12 12.25 -2.74
N GLU A 75 -11.09 12.20 -4.07
CA GLU A 75 -12.25 11.81 -4.87
C GLU A 75 -12.70 10.37 -4.60
N LYS A 76 -11.74 9.44 -4.42
CA LYS A 76 -12.04 8.06 -3.99
C LYS A 76 -12.76 8.04 -2.63
N ALA A 77 -12.21 8.75 -1.66
CA ALA A 77 -12.79 8.83 -0.32
C ALA A 77 -14.20 9.44 -0.33
N LEU A 78 -14.41 10.53 -1.08
CA LEU A 78 -15.73 11.17 -1.21
C LEU A 78 -16.77 10.25 -1.89
N ARG A 79 -16.36 9.47 -2.90
CA ARG A 79 -17.27 8.50 -3.53
C ARG A 79 -17.69 7.43 -2.51
N ALA A 80 -16.74 6.85 -1.79
CA ALA A 80 -17.05 5.87 -0.76
C ALA A 80 -17.92 6.45 0.36
N GLN A 81 -17.63 7.68 0.80
CA GLN A 81 -18.38 8.36 1.86
C GLN A 81 -19.87 8.52 1.53
N LYS A 82 -20.20 8.81 0.25
CA LYS A 82 -21.61 8.97 -0.18
C LYS A 82 -22.43 7.69 0.02
N ASP A 83 -21.80 6.53 -0.16
CA ASP A 83 -22.47 5.24 -0.15
C ASP A 83 -22.37 4.53 1.19
N ILE A 84 -21.45 4.95 2.07
CA ILE A 84 -21.29 4.42 3.44
C ILE A 84 -22.37 5.02 4.34
N LYS A 85 -23.16 4.14 4.99
CA LYS A 85 -24.24 4.53 5.92
C LYS A 85 -23.73 4.86 7.33
N LEU A 86 -22.61 4.29 7.72
CA LEU A 86 -21.99 4.60 9.01
C LEU A 86 -21.42 6.02 8.98
N LYS A 87 -21.76 6.81 9.99
CA LYS A 87 -21.34 8.23 10.08
C LYS A 87 -19.82 8.34 10.05
N CYS A 88 -19.31 9.06 9.07
CA CYS A 88 -17.88 9.31 8.90
C CYS A 88 -17.62 10.70 8.30
N GLU A 89 -16.45 11.23 8.55
CA GLU A 89 -15.99 12.53 8.08
C GLU A 89 -14.73 12.38 7.23
N LEU A 90 -14.66 13.11 6.12
CA LEU A 90 -13.44 13.22 5.32
C LEU A 90 -12.45 14.14 6.03
N LYS A 91 -11.22 13.66 6.24
CA LYS A 91 -10.13 14.45 6.82
C LYS A 91 -8.86 14.34 6.00
N GLU A 92 -8.10 15.43 5.95
CA GLU A 92 -6.72 15.40 5.46
C GLU A 92 -5.84 14.64 6.44
N SER A 93 -4.93 13.83 5.90
CA SER A 93 -3.98 13.05 6.68
C SER A 93 -2.71 12.79 5.89
N LYS A 94 -1.81 12.02 6.46
CA LYS A 94 -0.56 11.59 5.83
C LYS A 94 -0.45 10.07 5.89
N SER A 95 -0.20 9.46 4.74
CA SER A 95 0.14 8.04 4.67
C SER A 95 1.62 7.83 4.88
N LEU A 96 1.99 6.87 5.72
CA LEU A 96 3.37 6.47 5.91
C LEU A 96 3.89 5.67 4.71
N VAL A 97 5.12 5.95 4.31
CA VAL A 97 5.80 5.25 3.23
C VAL A 97 6.63 4.11 3.81
N GLY A 98 5.98 3.02 4.18
CA GLY A 98 6.65 1.81 4.68
C GLY A 98 7.33 1.97 6.03
N GLY A 99 6.89 1.21 7.01
CA GLY A 99 7.36 1.33 8.41
C GLY A 99 8.81 0.96 8.68
N GLY A 100 9.53 0.33 7.74
CA GLY A 100 10.91 -0.11 7.94
C GLY A 100 11.96 0.60 7.08
N SER A 101 11.57 1.02 5.87
CA SER A 101 12.56 1.53 4.89
C SER A 101 12.65 3.05 4.85
N MET A 102 11.58 3.76 5.17
CA MET A 102 11.50 5.23 5.15
C MET A 102 10.53 5.73 6.23
N PRO A 103 10.84 5.58 7.52
CA PRO A 103 9.91 5.88 8.60
C PRO A 103 9.46 7.34 8.65
N ASP A 104 10.31 8.26 8.18
CA ASP A 104 10.04 9.71 8.19
C ASP A 104 9.39 10.22 6.90
N LYS A 105 9.21 9.36 5.89
CA LYS A 105 8.58 9.77 4.63
C LYS A 105 7.08 9.58 4.68
N THR A 106 6.35 10.64 4.38
CA THR A 106 4.89 10.64 4.31
C THR A 106 4.41 11.16 2.96
N LEU A 107 3.25 10.72 2.54
CA LEU A 107 2.54 11.21 1.37
C LEU A 107 1.24 11.90 1.82
N PRO A 108 0.87 13.04 1.22
CA PRO A 108 -0.44 13.65 1.45
C PRO A 108 -1.55 12.64 1.15
N SER A 109 -2.51 12.51 2.06
CA SER A 109 -3.61 11.55 1.91
C SER A 109 -4.92 12.11 2.45
N PHE A 110 -5.99 11.37 2.22
CA PHE A 110 -7.32 11.61 2.77
C PHE A 110 -7.84 10.35 3.42
N VAL A 111 -8.44 10.51 4.58
CA VAL A 111 -9.00 9.42 5.38
C VAL A 111 -10.49 9.65 5.62
N LEU A 112 -11.24 8.57 5.79
CA LEU A 112 -12.56 8.62 6.41
C LEU A 112 -12.41 8.31 7.90
N ALA A 113 -12.73 9.28 8.74
CA ALA A 113 -12.74 9.16 10.19
C ALA A 113 -14.16 8.77 10.65
N PHE A 114 -14.29 7.64 11.30
CA PHE A 114 -15.58 7.10 11.75
C PHE A 114 -15.91 7.57 13.16
N VAL A 115 -17.18 7.93 13.36
CA VAL A 115 -17.69 8.38 14.66
C VAL A 115 -18.00 7.18 15.55
N GLY A 116 -17.45 7.14 16.76
CA GLY A 116 -17.65 6.07 17.72
C GLY A 116 -16.38 5.70 18.49
N ASP A 117 -16.46 4.66 19.29
CA ASP A 117 -15.30 4.10 19.98
C ASP A 117 -14.30 3.55 18.97
N ALA A 118 -13.11 4.16 18.94
CA ALA A 118 -12.08 3.85 17.94
C ALA A 118 -11.58 2.41 18.03
N PHE A 119 -11.43 1.86 19.23
CA PHE A 119 -10.96 0.50 19.44
C PHE A 119 -12.02 -0.52 19.08
N ALA A 120 -13.27 -0.29 19.48
CA ALA A 120 -14.39 -1.15 19.12
C ALA A 120 -14.62 -1.16 17.60
N LEU A 121 -14.51 0.00 16.93
CA LEU A 121 -14.57 0.10 15.47
C LEU A 121 -13.42 -0.65 14.81
N GLN A 122 -12.18 -0.45 15.28
CA GLN A 122 -11.02 -1.15 14.74
C GLN A 122 -11.19 -2.67 14.80
N GLU A 123 -11.68 -3.22 15.91
CA GLU A 123 -11.91 -4.65 16.06
C GLU A 123 -12.99 -5.14 15.08
N ARG A 124 -14.11 -4.43 14.96
CA ARG A 124 -15.20 -4.78 14.06
C ARG A 124 -14.76 -4.75 12.60
N PHE A 125 -14.07 -3.69 12.17
CA PHE A 125 -13.54 -3.58 10.81
C PHE A 125 -12.51 -4.68 10.51
N ARG A 126 -11.67 -5.03 11.48
CA ARG A 126 -10.70 -6.13 11.34
C ARG A 126 -11.38 -7.49 11.12
N LYS A 127 -12.51 -7.76 11.77
CA LYS A 127 -13.32 -8.97 11.54
C LYS A 127 -13.86 -9.07 10.11
N LEU A 128 -14.04 -7.93 9.44
CA LEU A 128 -14.40 -7.83 8.03
C LEU A 128 -13.20 -7.95 7.06
N GLY A 129 -11.99 -8.08 7.59
CA GLY A 129 -10.76 -8.02 6.80
C GLY A 129 -10.33 -6.61 6.41
N ILE A 130 -10.94 -5.58 7.01
CA ILE A 130 -10.62 -4.18 6.74
C ILE A 130 -9.65 -3.67 7.80
N VAL A 131 -8.48 -3.21 7.37
CA VAL A 131 -7.44 -2.70 8.26
C VAL A 131 -7.37 -1.19 8.15
N GLY A 132 -7.64 -0.52 9.26
CA GLY A 132 -7.45 0.92 9.45
C GLY A 132 -6.48 1.20 10.59
N ARG A 133 -6.34 2.47 10.93
CA ARG A 133 -5.54 2.91 12.08
C ARG A 133 -6.33 3.83 13.00
N ILE A 134 -5.80 4.05 14.19
CA ILE A 134 -6.33 5.06 15.11
C ILE A 134 -5.47 6.30 14.98
N GLU A 135 -6.10 7.44 14.73
CA GLU A 135 -5.47 8.74 14.56
C GLU A 135 -6.33 9.79 15.27
N ASN A 136 -5.73 10.54 16.21
CA ASN A 136 -6.44 11.53 17.02
C ASN A 136 -7.74 10.97 17.65
N GLU A 137 -7.63 9.82 18.31
CA GLU A 137 -8.73 9.11 19.00
C GLU A 137 -9.87 8.64 18.07
N CYS A 138 -9.72 8.74 16.77
CA CYS A 138 -10.68 8.28 15.78
C CYS A 138 -10.15 7.05 15.03
N PHE A 139 -11.02 6.08 14.75
CA PHE A 139 -10.69 5.04 13.77
C PHE A 139 -10.80 5.61 12.35
N VAL A 140 -9.74 5.46 11.56
CA VAL A 140 -9.66 6.01 10.21
C VAL A 140 -9.31 4.96 9.17
N LEU A 141 -9.87 5.10 7.98
CA LEU A 141 -9.47 4.37 6.77
C LEU A 141 -8.75 5.32 5.82
N ASP A 142 -7.53 4.95 5.43
CA ASP A 142 -6.70 5.73 4.53
C ASP A 142 -6.93 5.31 3.08
N PHE A 143 -7.52 6.21 2.30
CA PHE A 143 -7.91 5.92 0.92
C PHE A 143 -6.74 5.88 -0.07
N ARG A 144 -5.53 6.27 0.35
CA ARG A 144 -4.34 6.03 -0.47
C ARG A 144 -4.02 4.54 -0.60
N SER A 145 -4.31 3.74 0.44
CA SER A 145 -4.07 2.29 0.43
C SER A 145 -5.23 1.46 -0.13
N VAL A 146 -6.34 2.09 -0.51
CA VAL A 146 -7.51 1.41 -1.11
C VAL A 146 -7.40 1.44 -2.63
N LEU A 147 -7.41 0.27 -3.28
CA LEU A 147 -7.43 0.19 -4.73
C LEU A 147 -8.81 0.57 -5.28
N GLN A 148 -8.83 1.17 -6.47
CA GLN A 148 -10.06 1.64 -7.10
C GLN A 148 -11.12 0.52 -7.22
N GLY A 149 -10.69 -0.70 -7.55
CA GLY A 149 -11.60 -1.86 -7.68
C GLY A 149 -12.13 -2.42 -6.36
N GLU A 150 -11.59 -1.98 -5.22
CA GLU A 150 -12.00 -2.46 -3.89
C GLU A 150 -13.06 -1.57 -3.23
N ILE A 151 -13.30 -0.37 -3.75
CA ILE A 151 -14.17 0.63 -3.11
C ILE A 151 -15.60 0.09 -2.92
N GLN A 152 -16.18 -0.50 -3.96
CA GLN A 152 -17.54 -1.04 -3.88
C GLN A 152 -17.63 -2.15 -2.82
N ARG A 153 -16.67 -3.07 -2.82
CA ARG A 153 -16.62 -4.17 -1.85
C ARG A 153 -16.46 -3.65 -0.42
N LEU A 154 -15.60 -2.63 -0.24
CA LEU A 154 -15.41 -1.96 1.05
C LEU A 154 -16.73 -1.38 1.58
N VAL A 155 -17.46 -0.64 0.74
CA VAL A 155 -18.76 -0.04 1.08
C VAL A 155 -19.79 -1.13 1.46
N GLU A 156 -19.89 -2.20 0.67
CA GLU A 156 -20.82 -3.32 0.92
C GLU A 156 -20.53 -3.98 2.28
N LEU A 157 -19.26 -4.25 2.59
CA LEU A 157 -18.86 -4.86 3.86
C LEU A 157 -19.22 -3.96 5.06
N ILE A 158 -18.89 -2.66 4.97
CA ILE A 158 -19.21 -1.71 6.03
C ILE A 158 -20.71 -1.62 6.24
N ASN A 159 -21.49 -1.42 5.17
CA ASN A 159 -22.94 -1.29 5.27
C ASN A 159 -23.60 -2.60 5.72
N GLY A 160 -23.02 -3.76 5.42
CA GLY A 160 -23.49 -5.05 5.88
C GLY A 160 -23.38 -5.23 7.38
N GLU A 161 -22.22 -4.85 7.94
CA GLU A 161 -21.92 -4.98 9.39
C GLU A 161 -22.68 -3.97 10.25
N PHE A 162 -22.87 -2.75 9.73
CA PHE A 162 -23.46 -1.65 10.49
C PHE A 162 -24.94 -1.38 10.14
N LYS A 163 -25.66 -2.39 9.63
CA LYS A 163 -27.11 -2.31 9.40
C LYS A 163 -27.83 -1.99 10.71
N GLY A 164 -28.52 -0.84 10.77
CA GLY A 164 -29.39 -0.48 11.91
C GLY A 164 -28.76 0.44 12.98
N LYS A 165 -27.60 1.03 12.74
CA LYS A 165 -27.00 2.06 13.60
C LYS A 165 -26.81 3.38 12.82
N ALA A 166 -27.90 3.89 12.27
CA ALA A 166 -27.97 5.27 11.78
C ALA A 166 -28.50 6.18 12.88
#